data_8702206317295eea7ada8ce57b658bc3
#
_entry.id   8702206317295eea7ada8ce57b658bc3
#
_cell.length_a   1.000
_cell.length_b   1.000
_cell.length_c   1.000
_cell.angle_alpha   90.00
_cell.angle_beta   90.00
_cell.angle_gamma   90.00
#
_symmetry.space_group_name_H-M   'P 1'
#
loop_
_entity.id
_entity.type
_entity.pdbx_description
1 polymer ?
#
loop_
_entity_poly.entity_id
_entity_poly.type
_entity_poly.pdbx_seq_one_letter_code
_entity_poly.pdbx_strand_id
1 'polypeptide(L)'
;MSNGYISNEELAKILNVTPQTIRRDIRQLNDAGLISRHHGGAGRISSIMNTEFSKRETAYIEEKTTIANEVANFIPDGATLFITIGTTVEFVAKALKNKNNLRIITNSIRVANILYQNKGFEVITLGGILRSHNGGIVGPSALSLVSGFRADYLITSLGAIDPDGVLLDFDINEVAVVKAMIEHSRNFILIGDHTKFHASAAIEIGNLKQVSTFITDSKPPANIINILKENKVELRIAKK
;
A
#
# COMPACT_ATOMS: atom_id res chain seq x y z
N MET A 1 22.96 -16.49 8.41
CA MET A 1 22.88 -15.03 8.66
C MET A 1 21.68 -14.80 9.56
N SER A 2 21.87 -14.89 10.87
CA SER A 2 20.76 -15.11 11.81
C SER A 2 20.22 -13.87 12.55
N ASN A 3 20.73 -12.67 12.34
CA ASN A 3 20.36 -11.54 13.21
C ASN A 3 19.79 -10.29 12.51
N GLY A 4 19.48 -10.34 11.23
CA GLY A 4 18.87 -9.20 10.54
C GLY A 4 19.67 -7.89 10.52
N TYR A 5 20.88 -7.90 11.06
CA TYR A 5 21.82 -6.77 11.13
C TYR A 5 23.19 -7.20 10.64
N ILE A 6 23.89 -6.29 9.92
CA ILE A 6 25.26 -6.47 9.46
C ILE A 6 26.03 -5.15 9.61
N SER A 7 27.27 -5.20 10.10
CA SER A 7 28.11 -4.01 10.29
C SER A 7 28.67 -3.48 8.96
N ASN A 8 29.03 -2.18 8.93
CA ASN A 8 29.68 -1.58 7.77
C ASN A 8 31.01 -2.26 7.43
N GLU A 9 31.75 -2.70 8.44
CA GLU A 9 33.03 -3.38 8.30
C GLU A 9 32.86 -4.79 7.70
N GLU A 10 31.84 -5.54 8.13
CA GLU A 10 31.53 -6.85 7.56
C GLU A 10 31.06 -6.76 6.12
N LEU A 11 30.17 -5.81 5.82
CA LEU A 11 29.72 -5.55 4.43
C LEU A 11 30.89 -5.14 3.54
N ALA A 12 31.79 -4.27 4.03
CA ALA A 12 32.96 -3.83 3.28
C ALA A 12 33.88 -5.02 2.92
N LYS A 13 34.08 -5.95 3.86
CA LYS A 13 34.84 -7.19 3.63
C LYS A 13 34.17 -8.11 2.62
N ILE A 14 32.87 -8.36 2.79
CA ILE A 14 32.09 -9.26 1.91
C ILE A 14 32.05 -8.73 0.47
N LEU A 15 31.85 -7.43 0.29
CA LEU A 15 31.70 -6.80 -1.03
C LEU A 15 33.04 -6.28 -1.60
N ASN A 16 34.14 -6.45 -0.85
CA ASN A 16 35.49 -6.00 -1.26
C ASN A 16 35.56 -4.51 -1.64
N VAL A 17 34.93 -3.66 -0.82
CA VAL A 17 34.89 -2.20 -0.98
C VAL A 17 35.26 -1.51 0.32
N THR A 18 35.45 -0.18 0.30
CA THR A 18 35.75 0.57 1.51
C THR A 18 34.54 0.73 2.43
N PRO A 19 34.72 0.83 3.77
CA PRO A 19 33.60 1.14 4.69
C PRO A 19 32.92 2.47 4.36
N GLN A 20 33.59 3.39 3.69
CA GLN A 20 33.04 4.67 3.25
C GLN A 20 32.07 4.49 2.08
N THR A 21 32.38 3.61 1.14
CA THR A 21 31.48 3.20 0.06
C THR A 21 30.21 2.58 0.66
N ILE A 22 30.36 1.63 1.57
CA ILE A 22 29.25 0.99 2.27
C ILE A 22 28.35 2.01 2.99
N ARG A 23 28.94 2.97 3.70
CA ARG A 23 28.15 4.02 4.39
C ARG A 23 27.33 4.87 3.43
N ARG A 24 27.86 5.15 2.25
CA ARG A 24 27.16 5.88 1.19
C ARG A 24 26.02 5.04 0.61
N ASP A 25 26.28 3.79 0.30
CA ASP A 25 25.29 2.87 -0.29
C ASP A 25 24.16 2.56 0.71
N ILE A 26 24.51 2.32 1.99
CA ILE A 26 23.53 2.16 3.06
C ILE A 26 22.67 3.41 3.22
N ARG A 27 23.23 4.62 3.07
CA ARG A 27 22.44 5.85 3.11
C ARG A 27 21.45 5.90 1.95
N GLN A 28 21.89 5.64 0.74
CA GLN A 28 21.02 5.62 -0.45
C GLN A 28 19.91 4.58 -0.32
N LEU A 29 20.23 3.36 0.12
CA LEU A 29 19.27 2.29 0.31
C LEU A 29 18.29 2.59 1.45
N ASN A 30 18.75 3.23 2.52
CA ASN A 30 17.88 3.67 3.62
C ASN A 30 16.96 4.81 3.19
N ASP A 31 17.46 5.77 2.41
CA ASP A 31 16.67 6.88 1.86
C ASP A 31 15.64 6.37 0.84
N ALA A 32 15.97 5.29 0.14
CA ALA A 32 15.05 4.55 -0.73
C ALA A 32 14.07 3.63 0.05
N GLY A 33 14.20 3.52 1.39
CA GLY A 33 13.33 2.67 2.20
C GLY A 33 13.54 1.16 2.02
N LEU A 34 14.70 0.73 1.50
CA LEU A 34 15.00 -0.67 1.22
C LEU A 34 15.68 -1.40 2.39
N ILE A 35 16.33 -0.66 3.27
CA ILE A 35 16.97 -1.16 4.49
C ILE A 35 16.81 -0.16 5.63
N SER A 36 17.03 -0.60 6.87
CA SER A 36 17.12 0.28 8.04
C SER A 36 18.60 0.55 8.36
N ARG A 37 18.97 1.84 8.42
CA ARG A 37 20.30 2.26 8.85
C ARG A 37 20.37 2.29 10.38
N HIS A 38 21.37 1.61 10.93
CA HIS A 38 21.74 1.62 12.35
C HIS A 38 23.11 2.28 12.58
N HIS A 39 23.42 2.59 13.83
CA HIS A 39 24.76 3.06 14.18
C HIS A 39 25.78 1.94 13.88
N GLY A 40 26.64 2.17 12.88
CA GLY A 40 27.69 1.21 12.50
C GLY A 40 27.29 0.14 11.47
N GLY A 41 26.06 0.12 10.93
CA GLY A 41 25.66 -0.90 9.95
C GLY A 41 24.26 -0.72 9.38
N ALA A 42 23.76 -1.80 8.79
CA ALA A 42 22.43 -1.88 8.22
C ALA A 42 21.68 -3.11 8.73
N GLY A 43 20.37 -3.02 8.75
CA GLY A 43 19.48 -4.11 9.11
C GLY A 43 18.24 -4.16 8.24
N ARG A 44 17.41 -5.18 8.48
CA ARG A 44 16.09 -5.24 7.87
C ARG A 44 15.26 -4.05 8.35
N ILE A 45 14.36 -3.58 7.51
CA ILE A 45 13.33 -2.62 7.92
C ILE A 45 12.55 -3.24 9.08
N SER A 46 12.38 -2.47 10.15
CA SER A 46 11.60 -2.94 11.30
C SER A 46 10.16 -3.21 10.88
N SER A 47 9.64 -4.37 11.20
CA SER A 47 8.22 -4.70 11.00
C SER A 47 7.27 -3.86 11.88
N ILE A 48 7.81 -3.13 12.86
CA ILE A 48 7.05 -2.28 13.80
C ILE A 48 7.08 -0.80 13.36
N MET A 49 8.12 -0.37 12.63
CA MET A 49 8.29 1.02 12.22
C MET A 49 7.86 1.23 10.76
N ASN A 50 6.73 1.90 10.59
CA ASN A 50 6.38 2.43 9.28
C ASN A 50 7.27 3.65 8.96
N THR A 51 7.76 3.75 7.73
CA THR A 51 8.36 4.99 7.22
C THR A 51 7.35 6.13 7.37
N GLU A 52 7.78 7.29 7.85
CA GLU A 52 6.91 8.44 8.02
C GLU A 52 6.05 8.69 6.77
N PHE A 53 4.78 8.99 6.99
CA PHE A 53 3.83 9.19 5.91
C PHE A 53 4.29 10.27 4.93
N SER A 54 4.87 11.37 5.45
CA SER A 54 5.43 12.47 4.67
C SER A 54 6.54 12.04 3.70
N LYS A 55 7.43 11.16 4.13
CA LYS A 55 8.47 10.60 3.25
C LYS A 55 7.89 9.73 2.15
N ARG A 56 6.84 8.95 2.48
CA ARG A 56 6.16 8.12 1.48
C ARG A 56 5.35 8.95 0.48
N GLU A 57 4.86 10.14 0.84
CA GLU A 57 4.16 11.04 -0.09
C GLU A 57 5.04 11.43 -1.29
N THR A 58 6.31 11.71 -1.04
CA THR A 58 7.27 12.21 -2.04
C THR A 58 8.11 11.12 -2.70
N ALA A 59 8.07 9.88 -2.20
CA ALA A 59 8.80 8.77 -2.78
C ALA A 59 7.99 8.08 -3.89
N TYR A 60 8.67 7.62 -4.94
CA TYR A 60 8.09 6.79 -6.02
C TYR A 60 6.86 7.42 -6.67
N ILE A 61 6.91 8.74 -6.98
CA ILE A 61 5.77 9.50 -7.54
C ILE A 61 5.39 8.97 -8.93
N GLU A 62 6.36 8.65 -9.77
CA GLU A 62 6.11 8.13 -11.12
C GLU A 62 5.40 6.78 -11.06
N GLU A 63 5.89 5.85 -10.23
CA GLU A 63 5.31 4.52 -10.02
C GLU A 63 3.87 4.62 -9.51
N LYS A 64 3.63 5.48 -8.51
CA LYS A 64 2.29 5.71 -7.98
C LYS A 64 1.35 6.33 -9.01
N THR A 65 1.86 7.23 -9.84
CA THR A 65 1.07 7.86 -10.91
C THR A 65 0.67 6.84 -11.97
N THR A 66 1.60 5.98 -12.41
CA THR A 66 1.28 4.94 -13.40
C THR A 66 0.30 3.92 -12.85
N ILE A 67 0.48 3.45 -11.61
CA ILE A 67 -0.47 2.58 -10.91
C ILE A 67 -1.85 3.24 -10.82
N ALA A 68 -1.91 4.49 -10.43
CA ALA A 68 -3.16 5.24 -10.28
C ALA A 68 -3.93 5.39 -11.60
N ASN A 69 -3.23 5.67 -12.68
CA ASN A 69 -3.84 5.76 -14.01
C ASN A 69 -4.39 4.40 -14.47
N GLU A 70 -3.66 3.30 -14.23
CA GLU A 70 -4.14 1.95 -14.55
C GLU A 70 -5.40 1.60 -13.75
N VAL A 71 -5.46 1.94 -12.45
CA VAL A 71 -6.68 1.80 -11.63
C VAL A 71 -7.82 2.63 -12.20
N ALA A 72 -7.59 3.90 -12.53
CA ALA A 72 -8.63 4.76 -13.08
C ALA A 72 -9.17 4.24 -14.42
N ASN A 73 -8.32 3.68 -15.28
CA ASN A 73 -8.75 3.05 -16.53
C ASN A 73 -9.60 1.78 -16.29
N PHE A 74 -9.31 1.05 -15.22
CA PHE A 74 -10.00 -0.19 -14.86
C PHE A 74 -11.38 0.06 -14.25
N ILE A 75 -11.58 1.12 -13.46
CA ILE A 75 -12.82 1.42 -12.78
C ILE A 75 -13.87 1.97 -13.76
N PRO A 76 -15.06 1.39 -13.87
CA PRO A 76 -16.15 1.94 -14.68
C PRO A 76 -16.81 3.16 -14.01
N ASP A 77 -17.43 4.02 -14.80
CA ASP A 77 -18.33 5.06 -14.30
C ASP A 77 -19.52 4.43 -13.55
N GLY A 78 -20.06 5.11 -12.57
CA GLY A 78 -21.20 4.64 -11.77
C GLY A 78 -20.86 3.61 -10.68
N ALA A 79 -19.61 3.25 -10.52
CA ALA A 79 -19.19 2.25 -9.53
C ALA A 79 -19.29 2.75 -8.09
N THR A 80 -19.57 1.83 -7.17
CA THR A 80 -19.44 2.03 -5.72
C THR A 80 -18.10 1.51 -5.24
N LEU A 81 -17.31 2.37 -4.63
CA LEU A 81 -15.92 2.10 -4.25
C LEU A 81 -15.70 2.22 -2.73
N PHE A 82 -15.05 1.22 -2.14
CA PHE A 82 -14.28 1.44 -0.93
C PHE A 82 -12.88 1.90 -1.32
N ILE A 83 -12.43 3.00 -0.73
CA ILE A 83 -11.07 3.52 -0.93
C ILE A 83 -10.43 3.75 0.45
N THR A 84 -9.30 3.09 0.72
CA THR A 84 -8.64 3.14 2.02
C THR A 84 -7.66 4.31 2.15
N ILE A 85 -6.87 4.30 3.22
CA ILE A 85 -5.74 5.22 3.42
C ILE A 85 -4.50 4.74 2.66
N GLY A 86 -3.61 5.66 2.34
CA GLY A 86 -2.32 5.35 1.74
C GLY A 86 -1.88 6.37 0.69
N THR A 87 -0.59 6.62 0.60
CA THR A 87 -0.07 7.61 -0.36
C THR A 87 -0.34 7.21 -1.80
N THR A 88 -0.19 5.94 -2.17
CA THR A 88 -0.56 5.44 -3.52
C THR A 88 -2.06 5.57 -3.79
N VAL A 89 -2.88 5.34 -2.76
CA VAL A 89 -4.35 5.47 -2.84
C VAL A 89 -4.77 6.92 -3.09
N GLU A 90 -4.03 7.91 -2.55
CA GLU A 90 -4.28 9.33 -2.85
C GLU A 90 -3.99 9.67 -4.32
N PHE A 91 -2.99 9.04 -4.95
CA PHE A 91 -2.77 9.18 -6.39
C PHE A 91 -3.93 8.58 -7.19
N VAL A 92 -4.47 7.43 -6.76
CA VAL A 92 -5.69 6.86 -7.37
C VAL A 92 -6.86 7.83 -7.23
N ALA A 93 -7.07 8.40 -6.06
CA ALA A 93 -8.13 9.40 -5.88
C ALA A 93 -7.98 10.59 -6.85
N LYS A 94 -6.75 11.08 -7.07
CA LYS A 94 -6.50 12.14 -8.04
C LYS A 94 -6.82 11.70 -9.48
N ALA A 95 -6.46 10.48 -9.87
CA ALA A 95 -6.71 9.95 -11.20
C ALA A 95 -8.22 9.68 -11.46
N LEU A 96 -8.98 9.33 -10.42
CA LEU A 96 -10.43 9.10 -10.52
C LEU A 96 -11.24 10.38 -10.73
N LYS A 97 -10.68 11.59 -10.59
CA LYS A 97 -11.42 12.86 -10.76
C LYS A 97 -12.11 13.01 -12.11
N ASN A 98 -11.61 12.33 -13.15
CA ASN A 98 -12.17 12.39 -14.50
C ASN A 98 -13.28 11.33 -14.74
N LYS A 99 -13.64 10.54 -13.74
CA LYS A 99 -14.76 9.59 -13.79
C LYS A 99 -16.10 10.28 -13.50
N ASN A 100 -17.19 9.57 -13.78
CA ASN A 100 -18.53 10.09 -13.58
C ASN A 100 -19.34 9.19 -12.62
N ASN A 101 -20.19 9.83 -11.81
CA ASN A 101 -21.21 9.16 -10.99
C ASN A 101 -20.68 8.09 -10.04
N LEU A 102 -19.48 8.29 -9.47
CA LEU A 102 -18.93 7.37 -8.48
C LEU A 102 -19.55 7.60 -7.10
N ARG A 103 -19.84 6.51 -6.39
CA ARG A 103 -20.06 6.53 -4.94
C ARG A 103 -18.80 6.05 -4.24
N ILE A 104 -18.22 6.89 -3.39
CA ILE A 104 -16.96 6.60 -2.69
C ILE A 104 -17.22 6.53 -1.20
N ILE A 105 -16.91 5.40 -0.59
CA ILE A 105 -16.89 5.22 0.86
C ILE A 105 -15.45 5.10 1.30
N THR A 106 -14.97 5.98 2.17
CA THR A 106 -13.55 6.03 2.55
C THR A 106 -13.33 6.25 4.03
N ASN A 107 -12.30 5.58 4.56
CA ASN A 107 -11.75 5.86 5.89
C ASN A 107 -10.56 6.84 5.82
N SER A 108 -10.40 7.57 4.73
CA SER A 108 -9.33 8.56 4.55
C SER A 108 -9.93 9.96 4.37
N ILE A 109 -9.67 10.85 5.33
CA ILE A 109 -10.06 12.26 5.17
C ILE A 109 -9.32 12.92 4.00
N ARG A 110 -8.13 12.44 3.66
CA ARG A 110 -7.31 12.94 2.55
C ARG A 110 -7.90 12.55 1.19
N VAL A 111 -8.34 11.30 1.04
CA VAL A 111 -9.09 10.83 -0.14
C VAL A 111 -10.40 11.60 -0.28
N ALA A 112 -11.15 11.75 0.81
CA ALA A 112 -12.39 12.52 0.80
C ALA A 112 -12.13 13.96 0.34
N ASN A 113 -11.10 14.63 0.87
CA ASN A 113 -10.73 15.99 0.49
C ASN A 113 -10.32 16.13 -0.99
N ILE A 114 -9.76 15.09 -1.60
CA ILE A 114 -9.42 15.07 -3.02
C ILE A 114 -10.68 15.00 -3.90
N LEU A 115 -11.72 14.26 -3.46
CA LEU A 115 -12.83 13.86 -4.31
C LEU A 115 -14.15 14.62 -4.06
N TYR A 116 -14.38 15.21 -2.87
CA TYR A 116 -15.69 15.78 -2.47
C TYR A 116 -16.15 16.96 -3.34
N GLN A 117 -15.22 17.65 -4.00
CA GLN A 117 -15.56 18.78 -4.88
C GLN A 117 -16.10 18.35 -6.24
N ASN A 118 -15.98 17.09 -6.62
CA ASN A 118 -16.52 16.58 -7.87
C ASN A 118 -18.05 16.43 -7.74
N LYS A 119 -18.81 17.26 -8.43
CA LYS A 119 -20.27 17.32 -8.36
C LYS A 119 -20.98 16.02 -8.82
N GLY A 120 -20.28 15.18 -9.58
CA GLY A 120 -20.77 13.86 -10.02
C GLY A 120 -20.51 12.74 -9.02
N PHE A 121 -19.89 13.02 -7.87
CA PHE A 121 -19.54 12.00 -6.88
C PHE A 121 -20.36 12.13 -5.60
N GLU A 122 -20.74 10.99 -5.05
CA GLU A 122 -21.21 10.87 -3.67
C GLU A 122 -20.04 10.38 -2.81
N VAL A 123 -19.52 11.23 -1.92
CA VAL A 123 -18.37 10.89 -1.07
C VAL A 123 -18.83 10.75 0.37
N ILE A 124 -18.70 9.54 0.91
CA ILE A 124 -19.08 9.16 2.28
C ILE A 124 -17.81 8.88 3.07
N THR A 125 -17.56 9.64 4.11
CA THR A 125 -16.49 9.35 5.07
C THR A 125 -17.00 8.44 6.18
N LEU A 126 -16.20 7.46 6.57
CA LEU A 126 -16.49 6.69 7.78
C LEU A 126 -16.39 7.61 9.01
N GLY A 127 -17.24 7.33 10.01
CA GLY A 127 -17.13 7.98 11.32
C GLY A 127 -16.12 7.27 12.22
N GLY A 128 -15.52 7.98 13.18
CA GLY A 128 -14.59 7.36 14.13
C GLY A 128 -13.47 8.27 14.60
N ILE A 129 -12.36 7.67 15.00
CA ILE A 129 -11.17 8.35 15.49
C ILE A 129 -10.29 8.73 14.31
N LEU A 130 -10.07 10.03 14.11
CA LEU A 130 -9.19 10.55 13.07
C LEU A 130 -7.72 10.51 13.54
N ARG A 131 -6.88 9.86 12.78
CA ARG A 131 -5.44 9.73 13.05
C ARG A 131 -4.66 10.91 12.45
N SER A 132 -3.89 11.58 13.29
CA SER A 132 -3.18 12.81 12.91
C SER A 132 -2.05 12.59 11.89
N HIS A 133 -1.42 11.42 11.89
CA HIS A 133 -0.22 11.16 11.08
C HIS A 133 -0.52 10.83 9.59
N ASN A 134 -1.70 10.29 9.27
CA ASN A 134 -2.06 9.87 7.91
C ASN A 134 -3.49 10.21 7.48
N GLY A 135 -4.28 10.83 8.37
CA GLY A 135 -5.67 11.18 8.07
C GLY A 135 -6.63 9.98 7.97
N GLY A 136 -6.24 8.83 8.53
CA GLY A 136 -7.06 7.63 8.58
C GLY A 136 -8.12 7.72 9.68
N ILE A 137 -9.30 7.16 9.42
CA ILE A 137 -10.40 7.04 10.38
C ILE A 137 -10.52 5.57 10.79
N VAL A 138 -10.51 5.32 12.10
CA VAL A 138 -10.51 3.98 12.68
C VAL A 138 -11.50 3.89 13.86
N GLY A 139 -11.71 2.69 14.36
CA GLY A 139 -12.50 2.41 15.56
C GLY A 139 -13.86 1.77 15.28
N PRO A 140 -14.64 1.45 16.33
CA PRO A 140 -15.88 0.69 16.21
C PRO A 140 -16.93 1.32 15.29
N SER A 141 -17.06 2.66 15.32
CA SER A 141 -17.98 3.38 14.44
C SER A 141 -17.64 3.22 12.98
N ALA A 142 -16.34 3.22 12.63
CA ALA A 142 -15.88 2.98 11.25
C ALA A 142 -16.27 1.56 10.81
N LEU A 143 -16.01 0.54 11.63
CA LEU A 143 -16.37 -0.84 11.36
C LEU A 143 -17.87 -1.03 11.17
N SER A 144 -18.68 -0.46 12.08
CA SER A 144 -20.13 -0.54 11.99
C SER A 144 -20.68 0.10 10.70
N LEU A 145 -20.11 1.24 10.29
CA LEU A 145 -20.58 1.90 9.08
C LEU A 145 -20.21 1.13 7.80
N VAL A 146 -19.04 0.49 7.73
CA VAL A 146 -18.64 -0.37 6.60
C VAL A 146 -19.66 -1.47 6.34
N SER A 147 -20.19 -2.12 7.40
CA SER A 147 -21.15 -3.22 7.28
C SER A 147 -22.49 -2.81 6.63
N GLY A 148 -22.82 -1.53 6.62
CA GLY A 148 -24.01 -1.00 5.94
C GLY A 148 -23.88 -0.88 4.41
N PHE A 149 -22.72 -1.14 3.84
CA PHE A 149 -22.47 -1.00 2.40
C PHE A 149 -22.05 -2.31 1.75
N ARG A 150 -22.23 -2.39 0.43
CA ARG A 150 -21.66 -3.42 -0.43
C ARG A 150 -21.04 -2.74 -1.65
N ALA A 151 -19.72 -2.60 -1.64
CA ALA A 151 -19.00 -1.93 -2.72
C ALA A 151 -18.77 -2.89 -3.93
N ASP A 152 -18.70 -2.31 -5.12
CA ASP A 152 -18.31 -3.06 -6.32
C ASP A 152 -16.81 -3.37 -6.29
N TYR A 153 -16.02 -2.41 -5.80
CA TYR A 153 -14.58 -2.55 -5.69
C TYR A 153 -14.07 -1.99 -4.36
N LEU A 154 -13.14 -2.72 -3.75
CA LEU A 154 -12.23 -2.18 -2.76
C LEU A 154 -10.92 -1.83 -3.45
N ILE A 155 -10.41 -0.63 -3.23
CA ILE A 155 -9.08 -0.18 -3.65
C ILE A 155 -8.25 0.07 -2.38
N THR A 156 -7.22 -0.73 -2.16
CA THR A 156 -6.34 -0.59 -1.01
C THR A 156 -4.87 -0.83 -1.37
N SER A 157 -4.00 -0.16 -0.63
CA SER A 157 -2.56 -0.42 -0.60
C SER A 157 -2.21 -1.14 0.71
N LEU A 158 -0.94 -1.44 0.91
CA LEU A 158 -0.45 -2.20 2.06
C LEU A 158 0.98 -1.83 2.44
N GLY A 159 1.43 -2.30 3.61
CA GLY A 159 2.81 -2.15 4.08
C GLY A 159 3.79 -3.06 3.36
N ALA A 160 3.48 -4.36 3.25
CA ALA A 160 4.36 -5.37 2.70
C ALA A 160 3.60 -6.57 2.12
N ILE A 161 4.25 -7.33 1.24
CA ILE A 161 3.82 -8.64 0.74
C ILE A 161 4.91 -9.65 1.09
N ASP A 162 4.59 -10.61 1.93
CA ASP A 162 5.53 -11.68 2.28
C ASP A 162 5.73 -12.66 1.10
N PRO A 163 6.85 -13.40 1.08
CA PRO A 163 7.16 -14.33 0.00
C PRO A 163 6.11 -15.44 -0.25
N ASP A 164 5.29 -15.77 0.74
CA ASP A 164 4.19 -16.74 0.66
C ASP A 164 2.83 -16.10 0.29
N GLY A 165 2.83 -14.81 0.00
CA GLY A 165 1.65 -14.07 -0.45
C GLY A 165 0.78 -13.50 0.67
N VAL A 166 1.24 -13.53 1.93
CA VAL A 166 0.54 -12.87 3.03
C VAL A 166 0.67 -11.35 2.87
N LEU A 167 -0.45 -10.65 3.03
CA LEU A 167 -0.55 -9.19 2.93
C LEU A 167 -0.44 -8.58 4.32
N LEU A 168 0.50 -7.66 4.51
CA LEU A 168 0.86 -7.14 5.82
C LEU A 168 0.77 -5.60 5.89
N ASP A 169 0.45 -5.10 7.09
CA ASP A 169 0.52 -3.66 7.40
C ASP A 169 1.01 -3.42 8.84
N PHE A 170 1.03 -2.17 9.26
CA PHE A 170 1.69 -1.72 10.50
C PHE A 170 0.74 -1.46 11.67
N ASP A 171 -0.54 -1.17 11.43
CA ASP A 171 -1.49 -0.73 12.46
C ASP A 171 -2.73 -1.63 12.50
N ILE A 172 -2.98 -2.23 13.67
CA ILE A 172 -4.07 -3.19 13.86
C ILE A 172 -5.47 -2.55 13.70
N ASN A 173 -5.62 -1.27 14.04
CA ASN A 173 -6.92 -0.60 13.93
C ASN A 173 -7.21 -0.25 12.45
N GLU A 174 -6.19 0.11 11.68
CA GLU A 174 -6.31 0.34 10.24
C GLU A 174 -6.61 -0.97 9.53
N VAL A 175 -5.88 -2.02 9.85
CA VAL A 175 -6.10 -3.38 9.32
C VAL A 175 -7.51 -3.88 9.62
N ALA A 176 -8.06 -3.63 10.80
CA ALA A 176 -9.43 -4.02 11.12
C ALA A 176 -10.46 -3.40 10.15
N VAL A 177 -10.30 -2.12 9.81
CA VAL A 177 -11.19 -1.44 8.84
C VAL A 177 -11.01 -2.02 7.44
N VAL A 178 -9.77 -2.28 7.01
CA VAL A 178 -9.49 -2.87 5.69
C VAL A 178 -10.10 -4.28 5.59
N LYS A 179 -9.97 -5.12 6.62
CA LYS A 179 -10.60 -6.45 6.66
C LYS A 179 -12.12 -6.38 6.51
N ALA A 180 -12.77 -5.47 7.23
CA ALA A 180 -14.20 -5.25 7.07
C ALA A 180 -14.57 -4.82 5.63
N MET A 181 -13.78 -3.93 5.03
CA MET A 181 -14.01 -3.52 3.64
C MET A 181 -13.79 -4.68 2.64
N ILE A 182 -12.83 -5.58 2.86
CA ILE A 182 -12.63 -6.79 2.04
C ILE A 182 -13.90 -7.66 2.08
N GLU A 183 -14.44 -7.93 3.25
CA GLU A 183 -15.65 -8.75 3.44
C GLU A 183 -16.90 -8.15 2.78
N HIS A 184 -16.94 -6.81 2.68
CA HIS A 184 -18.06 -6.05 2.13
C HIS A 184 -17.84 -5.57 0.68
N SER A 185 -16.86 -6.13 -0.04
CA SER A 185 -16.57 -5.82 -1.44
C SER A 185 -16.81 -7.01 -2.35
N ARG A 186 -17.25 -6.73 -3.61
CA ARG A 186 -17.37 -7.76 -4.65
C ARG A 186 -16.03 -8.10 -5.30
N ASN A 187 -15.19 -7.07 -5.47
CA ASN A 187 -13.86 -7.20 -6.06
C ASN A 187 -12.83 -6.48 -5.19
N PHE A 188 -11.75 -7.16 -4.91
CA PHE A 188 -10.63 -6.61 -4.16
C PHE A 188 -9.48 -6.26 -5.11
N ILE A 189 -9.25 -4.95 -5.31
CA ILE A 189 -8.12 -4.40 -6.06
C ILE A 189 -7.02 -4.04 -5.08
N LEU A 190 -5.93 -4.79 -5.13
CA LEU A 190 -4.71 -4.49 -4.41
C LEU A 190 -3.81 -3.63 -5.28
N ILE A 191 -3.25 -2.56 -4.71
CA ILE A 191 -2.25 -1.72 -5.38
C ILE A 191 -0.97 -1.63 -4.55
N GLY A 192 0.17 -1.67 -5.22
CA GLY A 192 1.46 -1.52 -4.56
C GLY A 192 2.61 -1.42 -5.53
N ASP A 193 3.59 -0.58 -5.22
CA ASP A 193 4.83 -0.49 -5.96
C ASP A 193 5.80 -1.64 -5.58
N HIS A 194 6.87 -1.79 -6.36
CA HIS A 194 7.88 -2.86 -6.19
C HIS A 194 8.52 -2.92 -4.80
N THR A 195 8.49 -1.84 -4.03
CA THR A 195 9.08 -1.83 -2.68
C THR A 195 8.33 -2.74 -1.71
N LYS A 196 7.07 -3.08 -2.00
CA LYS A 196 6.22 -3.92 -1.15
C LYS A 196 6.70 -5.36 -1.02
N PHE A 197 7.47 -5.85 -1.98
CA PHE A 197 8.07 -7.19 -1.97
C PHE A 197 9.33 -7.28 -1.11
N HIS A 198 9.87 -6.15 -0.68
CA HIS A 198 11.10 -6.06 0.12
C HIS A 198 10.89 -5.43 1.50
N ALA A 199 9.69 -4.94 1.74
CA ALA A 199 9.27 -4.39 3.03
C ALA A 199 8.90 -5.50 4.02
N SER A 200 8.78 -5.15 5.30
CA SER A 200 8.29 -6.04 6.34
C SER A 200 7.30 -5.28 7.21
N ALA A 201 6.20 -5.93 7.56
CA ALA A 201 5.20 -5.43 8.50
C ALA A 201 4.68 -6.60 9.36
N ALA A 202 4.00 -6.30 10.46
CA ALA A 202 3.71 -7.32 11.47
C ALA A 202 2.25 -7.78 11.50
N ILE A 203 1.33 -7.02 10.87
CA ILE A 203 -0.11 -7.25 11.06
C ILE A 203 -0.73 -7.73 9.76
N GLU A 204 -1.28 -8.93 9.77
CA GLU A 204 -1.89 -9.55 8.61
C GLU A 204 -3.21 -8.88 8.23
N ILE A 205 -3.31 -8.42 6.97
CA ILE A 205 -4.54 -7.96 6.33
C ILE A 205 -5.33 -9.15 5.76
N GLY A 206 -4.64 -10.05 5.11
CA GLY A 206 -5.16 -11.20 4.38
C GLY A 206 -4.10 -11.84 3.49
N ASN A 207 -4.50 -12.42 2.37
CA ASN A 207 -3.61 -13.11 1.46
C ASN A 207 -3.91 -12.76 0.00
N LEU A 208 -2.90 -12.83 -0.87
CA LEU A 208 -3.05 -12.62 -2.32
C LEU A 208 -4.17 -13.48 -2.95
N LYS A 209 -4.49 -14.64 -2.36
CA LYS A 209 -5.60 -15.50 -2.81
C LYS A 209 -6.98 -14.83 -2.78
N GLN A 210 -7.15 -13.79 -1.96
CA GLN A 210 -8.40 -13.05 -1.81
C GLN A 210 -8.52 -11.89 -2.80
N VAL A 211 -7.41 -11.55 -3.46
CA VAL A 211 -7.30 -10.41 -4.38
C VAL A 211 -7.92 -10.79 -5.73
N SER A 212 -8.77 -9.94 -6.27
CA SER A 212 -9.30 -10.11 -7.64
C SER A 212 -8.30 -9.61 -8.68
N THR A 213 -7.72 -8.43 -8.45
CA THR A 213 -6.77 -7.78 -9.35
C THR A 213 -5.63 -7.14 -8.56
N PHE A 214 -4.40 -7.45 -8.92
CA PHE A 214 -3.21 -6.80 -8.37
C PHE A 214 -2.59 -5.88 -9.42
N ILE A 215 -2.47 -4.59 -9.09
CA ILE A 215 -1.90 -3.56 -9.96
C ILE A 215 -0.59 -3.05 -9.36
N THR A 216 0.50 -3.13 -10.11
CA THR A 216 1.85 -2.78 -9.68
C THR A 216 2.62 -2.09 -10.81
N ASP A 217 3.72 -1.40 -10.48
CA ASP A 217 4.59 -0.68 -11.42
C ASP A 217 5.52 -1.59 -12.21
N SER A 218 5.85 -2.75 -11.67
CA SER A 218 6.85 -3.65 -12.25
C SER A 218 6.53 -5.12 -12.01
N LYS A 219 7.27 -5.99 -12.71
CA LYS A 219 7.08 -7.45 -12.62
C LYS A 219 7.40 -7.95 -11.20
N PRO A 220 6.43 -8.59 -10.50
CA PRO A 220 6.66 -9.18 -9.19
C PRO A 220 7.69 -10.31 -9.19
N PRO A 221 8.25 -10.69 -8.03
CA PRO A 221 9.06 -11.89 -7.86
C PRO A 221 8.38 -13.16 -8.36
N ALA A 222 9.16 -14.15 -8.79
CA ALA A 222 8.64 -15.36 -9.43
C ALA A 222 7.67 -16.17 -8.55
N ASN A 223 7.95 -16.25 -7.24
CA ASN A 223 7.07 -16.90 -6.26
C ASN A 223 5.71 -16.19 -6.16
N ILE A 224 5.69 -14.87 -6.14
CA ILE A 224 4.44 -14.07 -6.13
C ILE A 224 3.66 -14.29 -7.42
N ILE A 225 4.33 -14.28 -8.59
CA ILE A 225 3.67 -14.57 -9.87
C ILE A 225 3.01 -15.95 -9.88
N ASN A 226 3.67 -16.95 -9.30
CA ASN A 226 3.11 -18.30 -9.19
C ASN A 226 1.84 -18.31 -8.33
N ILE A 227 1.88 -17.67 -7.15
CA ILE A 227 0.70 -17.55 -6.27
C ILE A 227 -0.47 -16.86 -6.99
N LEU A 228 -0.20 -15.76 -7.71
CA LEU A 228 -1.23 -15.05 -8.46
C LEU A 228 -1.87 -15.95 -9.53
N LYS A 229 -1.06 -16.70 -10.30
CA LYS A 229 -1.54 -17.62 -11.34
C LYS A 229 -2.36 -18.76 -10.77
N GLU A 230 -1.88 -19.43 -9.71
CA GLU A 230 -2.56 -20.56 -9.06
C GLU A 230 -3.94 -20.16 -8.51
N ASN A 231 -4.08 -18.91 -8.06
CA ASN A 231 -5.32 -18.39 -7.50
C ASN A 231 -6.15 -17.56 -8.48
N LYS A 232 -5.77 -17.51 -9.77
CA LYS A 232 -6.48 -16.77 -10.84
C LYS A 232 -6.61 -15.26 -10.55
N VAL A 233 -5.65 -14.69 -9.84
CA VAL A 233 -5.59 -13.25 -9.59
C VAL A 233 -5.11 -12.55 -10.86
N GLU A 234 -5.84 -11.56 -11.32
CA GLU A 234 -5.44 -10.75 -12.47
C GLU A 234 -4.25 -9.85 -12.08
N LEU A 235 -3.11 -10.04 -12.77
CA LEU A 235 -1.94 -9.18 -12.59
C LEU A 235 -1.91 -8.12 -13.70
N ARG A 236 -1.91 -6.85 -13.30
CA ARG A 236 -1.71 -5.71 -14.20
C ARG A 236 -0.43 -5.00 -13.84
N ILE A 237 0.47 -4.88 -14.82
CA ILE A 237 1.70 -4.10 -14.69
C ILE A 237 1.45 -2.78 -15.40
N ALA A 238 1.37 -1.70 -14.61
CA ALA A 238 1.15 -0.36 -15.12
C ALA A 238 2.32 0.07 -16.01
N LYS A 239 2.01 0.56 -17.19
CA LYS A 239 3.02 1.01 -18.17
C LYS A 239 3.22 2.52 -18.03
N LYS A 240 4.46 2.96 -18.18
CA LYS A 240 4.81 4.39 -18.30
C LYS A 240 4.21 4.99 -19.56
#